data_5e7ef72a3dbe48c5359518e851bc8304
#
_entry.id   5e7ef72a3dbe48c5359518e851bc8304
#
_cell.length_a   1.000
_cell.length_b   1.000
_cell.length_c   1.000
_cell.angle_alpha   90.00
_cell.angle_beta   90.00
_cell.angle_gamma   90.00
#
_symmetry.space_group_name_H-M   'P 1'
#
loop_
_entity.id
_entity.type
_entity.pdbx_description
1 polymer ?
#
loop_
_entity_poly.entity_id
_entity_poly.type
_entity_poly.pdbx_seq_one_letter_code
_entity_poly.pdbx_strand_id
1 'polypeptide(L)'
;MAQPPSTASRPPLAPGEYALDAAHTHVGFVARHLMVTKVRGSFEKVDARIRVGESLDLSSLEVAIDVASVQTRDEKRDAHLRSADFFDAERFPRMTFRSTRVEPVREGRYAVTGDLTIRDQTHPVTLDVEYLGSEKTPWGTQAAVVSAAAEIDREDWGLTWNVALESGGVLVSKRIQLEIDAEIVAASPEAPAA
;
A
#
# COMPACT_ATOMS: atom_id res chain seq x y z
N MET A 1 33.01 15.92 -18.22
CA MET A 1 32.78 16.06 -16.78
C MET A 1 31.37 15.63 -16.50
N ALA A 2 31.16 14.48 -15.83
CA ALA A 2 29.83 14.04 -15.42
C ALA A 2 29.34 14.96 -14.29
N GLN A 3 28.13 15.52 -14.43
CA GLN A 3 27.50 16.25 -13.33
C GLN A 3 27.31 15.29 -12.14
N PRO A 4 27.57 15.74 -10.92
CA PRO A 4 27.24 14.94 -9.74
C PRO A 4 25.72 14.70 -9.72
N PRO A 5 25.25 13.51 -9.30
CA PRO A 5 23.82 13.23 -9.22
C PRO A 5 23.14 14.30 -8.35
N SER A 6 22.02 14.79 -8.83
CA SER A 6 21.18 15.75 -8.09
C SER A 6 20.85 15.18 -6.71
N THR A 7 20.91 15.98 -5.67
CA THR A 7 20.53 15.59 -4.31
C THR A 7 19.10 15.04 -4.22
N ALA A 8 18.25 15.36 -5.20
CA ALA A 8 16.88 14.85 -5.33
C ALA A 8 16.79 13.37 -5.75
N SER A 9 17.87 12.77 -6.24
CA SER A 9 17.88 11.35 -6.68
C SER A 9 18.35 10.38 -5.59
N ARG A 10 18.79 10.89 -4.45
CA ARG A 10 19.26 10.05 -3.34
C ARG A 10 18.10 9.68 -2.41
N PRO A 11 17.94 8.38 -2.07
CA PRO A 11 16.97 7.96 -1.06
C PRO A 11 17.23 8.61 0.30
N PRO A 12 16.18 8.84 1.11
CA PRO A 12 16.34 9.39 2.46
C PRO A 12 16.93 8.38 3.45
N LEU A 13 16.89 7.09 3.11
CA LEU A 13 17.42 5.99 3.88
C LEU A 13 18.74 5.48 3.31
N ALA A 14 19.56 4.84 4.14
CA ALA A 14 20.75 4.15 3.70
C ALA A 14 20.40 2.99 2.76
N PRO A 15 21.27 2.68 1.77
CA PRO A 15 21.06 1.49 0.94
C PRO A 15 20.99 0.22 1.80
N GLY A 16 20.03 -0.65 1.49
CA GLY A 16 19.81 -1.89 2.23
C GLY A 16 18.43 -2.48 2.02
N GLU A 17 18.19 -3.60 2.68
CA GLU A 17 16.88 -4.25 2.73
C GLU A 17 16.14 -3.81 4.00
N TYR A 18 14.84 -3.55 3.84
CA TYR A 18 13.96 -3.11 4.90
C TYR A 18 12.67 -3.92 4.89
N ALA A 19 12.04 -4.03 6.04
CA ALA A 19 10.75 -4.69 6.24
C ALA A 19 9.77 -3.75 6.94
N LEU A 20 8.47 -4.07 6.88
CA LEU A 20 7.46 -3.38 7.66
C LEU A 20 7.53 -3.81 9.14
N ASP A 21 7.38 -2.85 10.04
CA ASP A 21 6.96 -3.16 11.39
C ASP A 21 5.44 -3.31 11.41
N ALA A 22 4.97 -4.55 11.51
CA ALA A 22 3.55 -4.86 11.45
C ALA A 22 2.74 -4.25 12.60
N ALA A 23 3.36 -3.99 13.76
CA ALA A 23 2.70 -3.38 14.90
C ALA A 23 2.42 -1.88 14.71
N HIS A 24 3.21 -1.23 13.86
CA HIS A 24 3.15 0.22 13.60
C HIS A 24 2.82 0.54 12.14
N THR A 25 2.20 -0.42 11.44
CA THR A 25 1.81 -0.26 10.04
C THR A 25 0.30 -0.40 9.89
N HIS A 26 -0.29 0.56 9.18
CA HIS A 26 -1.70 0.55 8.80
C HIS A 26 -1.83 0.61 7.28
N VAL A 27 -2.48 -0.39 6.69
CA VAL A 27 -2.83 -0.40 5.27
C VAL A 27 -4.34 -0.36 5.16
N GLY A 28 -4.86 0.81 4.88
CA GLY A 28 -6.28 1.11 4.91
C GLY A 28 -6.85 1.58 3.58
N PHE A 29 -8.16 1.61 3.54
CA PHE A 29 -8.94 2.15 2.44
C PHE A 29 -10.19 2.88 2.92
N VAL A 30 -10.67 3.82 2.10
CA VAL A 30 -11.91 4.55 2.35
C VAL A 30 -12.80 4.46 1.13
N ALA A 31 -14.03 3.97 1.32
CA ALA A 31 -15.12 4.01 0.37
C ALA A 31 -16.21 4.98 0.85
N ARG A 32 -17.04 5.48 -0.06
CA ARG A 32 -18.23 6.24 0.30
C ARG A 32 -19.47 5.36 0.19
N HIS A 33 -20.25 5.33 1.25
CA HIS A 33 -21.58 4.70 1.31
C HIS A 33 -22.64 5.76 1.10
N LEU A 34 -23.63 5.47 0.24
CA LEU A 34 -24.66 6.42 -0.17
C LEU A 34 -24.08 7.76 -0.68
N MET A 35 -22.91 7.73 -1.28
CA MET A 35 -22.13 8.89 -1.77
C MET A 35 -21.74 9.92 -0.69
N VAL A 36 -22.10 9.72 0.56
CA VAL A 36 -21.94 10.69 1.67
C VAL A 36 -21.02 10.14 2.77
N THR A 37 -21.39 9.00 3.36
CA THR A 37 -20.72 8.48 4.56
C THR A 37 -19.42 7.74 4.20
N LYS A 38 -18.33 8.09 4.85
CA LYS A 38 -17.06 7.39 4.71
C LYS A 38 -17.09 6.08 5.49
N VAL A 39 -16.87 4.98 4.80
CA VAL A 39 -16.59 3.67 5.38
C VAL A 39 -15.10 3.41 5.26
N ARG A 40 -14.45 3.15 6.39
CA ARG A 40 -13.04 2.81 6.46
C ARG A 40 -12.86 1.32 6.70
N GLY A 41 -11.88 0.75 6.06
CA GLY A 41 -11.41 -0.61 6.30
C GLY A 41 -9.91 -0.67 6.27
N SER A 42 -9.36 -1.76 6.78
CA SER A 42 -7.92 -2.07 6.77
C SER A 42 -7.69 -3.54 6.47
N PHE A 43 -6.44 -3.86 6.16
CA PHE A 43 -5.96 -5.23 6.08
C PHE A 43 -4.97 -5.46 7.22
N GLU A 44 -5.22 -6.49 8.02
CA GLU A 44 -4.45 -6.78 9.24
C GLU A 44 -3.17 -7.59 8.96
N LYS A 45 -3.08 -8.23 7.78
CA LYS A 45 -1.93 -9.06 7.41
C LYS A 45 -1.32 -8.54 6.11
N VAL A 46 -0.20 -7.87 6.26
CA VAL A 46 0.55 -7.25 5.17
C VAL A 46 2.02 -7.59 5.35
N ASP A 47 2.64 -8.08 4.28
CA ASP A 47 4.07 -8.28 4.18
C ASP A 47 4.65 -7.35 3.13
N ALA A 48 5.83 -6.80 3.36
CA ALA A 48 6.55 -6.05 2.33
C ALA A 48 8.05 -6.33 2.36
N ARG A 49 8.63 -6.27 1.17
CA ARG A 49 10.07 -6.23 0.94
C ARG A 49 10.41 -4.89 0.32
N ILE A 50 11.27 -4.16 0.99
CA ILE A 50 11.66 -2.82 0.57
C ILE A 50 13.16 -2.84 0.39
N ARG A 51 13.62 -2.58 -0.83
CA ARG A 51 15.02 -2.41 -1.13
C ARG A 51 15.30 -0.94 -1.40
N VAL A 52 16.19 -0.36 -0.62
CA VAL A 52 16.71 0.99 -0.86
C VAL A 52 18.06 0.83 -1.57
N GLY A 53 18.17 1.38 -2.77
CA GLY A 53 19.39 1.39 -3.56
C GLY A 53 20.26 2.62 -3.28
N GLU A 54 21.41 2.72 -3.95
CA GLU A 54 22.26 3.91 -3.93
C GLU A 54 21.55 5.14 -4.54
N SER A 55 20.54 4.90 -5.39
CA SER A 55 19.68 5.88 -6.01
C SER A 55 18.23 5.38 -6.05
N LEU A 56 17.27 6.28 -6.29
CA LEU A 56 15.85 5.95 -6.30
C LEU A 56 15.46 4.94 -7.38
N ASP A 57 16.10 5.00 -8.54
CA ASP A 57 15.89 4.07 -9.66
C ASP A 57 16.38 2.63 -9.37
N LEU A 58 17.23 2.46 -8.38
CA LEU A 58 17.68 1.16 -7.87
C LEU A 58 16.91 0.68 -6.65
N SER A 59 15.89 1.44 -6.25
CA SER A 59 15.02 1.12 -5.11
C SER A 59 13.77 0.39 -5.57
N SER A 60 13.26 -0.52 -4.76
CA SER A 60 12.05 -1.29 -5.08
C SER A 60 11.20 -1.57 -3.85
N LEU A 61 9.90 -1.72 -4.08
CA LEU A 61 8.89 -2.07 -3.09
C LEU A 61 8.04 -3.23 -3.65
N GLU A 62 7.95 -4.31 -2.89
CA GLU A 62 7.02 -5.41 -3.13
C GLU A 62 6.15 -5.58 -1.89
N VAL A 63 4.83 -5.59 -2.08
CA VAL A 63 3.85 -5.76 -1.01
C VAL A 63 2.95 -6.94 -1.32
N ALA A 64 2.66 -7.76 -0.33
CA ALA A 64 1.67 -8.83 -0.38
C ALA A 64 0.69 -8.68 0.78
N ILE A 65 -0.59 -8.67 0.47
CA ILE A 65 -1.67 -8.48 1.43
C ILE A 65 -2.54 -9.74 1.45
N ASP A 66 -2.77 -10.32 2.64
CA ASP A 66 -3.76 -11.37 2.83
C ASP A 66 -5.16 -10.75 2.75
N VAL A 67 -5.88 -11.04 1.69
CA VAL A 67 -7.21 -10.47 1.41
C VAL A 67 -8.23 -10.87 2.48
N ALA A 68 -8.11 -12.08 3.05
CA ALA A 68 -9.01 -12.54 4.10
C ALA A 68 -8.87 -11.75 5.41
N SER A 69 -7.77 -11.00 5.58
CA SER A 69 -7.53 -10.15 6.74
C SER A 69 -8.28 -8.80 6.70
N VAL A 70 -9.12 -8.57 5.70
CA VAL A 70 -9.94 -7.34 5.60
C VAL A 70 -10.83 -7.17 6.81
N GLN A 71 -10.82 -5.96 7.38
CA GLN A 71 -11.61 -5.58 8.54
C GLN A 71 -12.21 -4.18 8.34
N THR A 72 -13.51 -4.04 8.60
CA THR A 72 -14.24 -2.77 8.56
C THR A 72 -15.05 -2.50 9.81
N ARG A 73 -14.85 -3.28 10.90
CA ARG A 73 -15.62 -3.25 12.16
C ARG A 73 -17.09 -3.65 11.99
N ASP A 74 -17.39 -4.48 10.99
CA ASP A 74 -18.71 -5.04 10.72
C ASP A 74 -18.53 -6.42 10.08
N GLU A 75 -18.78 -7.47 10.84
CA GLU A 75 -18.53 -8.85 10.42
C GLU A 75 -19.29 -9.25 9.14
N LYS A 76 -20.52 -8.74 8.97
CA LYS A 76 -21.33 -9.04 7.77
C LYS A 76 -20.74 -8.40 6.53
N ARG A 77 -20.28 -7.16 6.65
CA ARG A 77 -19.59 -6.46 5.57
C ARG A 77 -18.25 -7.10 5.27
N ASP A 78 -17.49 -7.48 6.28
CA ASP A 78 -16.20 -8.15 6.12
C ASP A 78 -16.36 -9.50 5.42
N ALA A 79 -17.38 -10.28 5.78
CA ALA A 79 -17.74 -11.51 5.08
C ALA A 79 -18.13 -11.26 3.62
N HIS A 80 -18.91 -10.22 3.35
CA HIS A 80 -19.29 -9.83 1.99
C HIS A 80 -18.09 -9.35 1.16
N LEU A 81 -17.17 -8.57 1.75
CA LEU A 81 -15.95 -8.16 1.06
C LEU A 81 -15.07 -9.36 0.67
N ARG A 82 -15.03 -10.42 1.48
CA ARG A 82 -14.29 -11.66 1.14
C ARG A 82 -14.95 -12.51 0.08
N SER A 83 -16.26 -12.33 -0.16
CA SER A 83 -17.03 -13.14 -1.12
C SER A 83 -16.67 -12.84 -2.58
N ALA A 84 -17.23 -13.65 -3.48
CA ALA A 84 -17.07 -13.51 -4.93
C ALA A 84 -17.62 -12.17 -5.50
N ASP A 85 -18.52 -11.50 -4.79
CA ASP A 85 -19.03 -10.18 -5.16
C ASP A 85 -17.94 -9.10 -5.13
N PHE A 86 -16.91 -9.29 -4.28
CA PHE A 86 -15.80 -8.37 -4.11
C PHE A 86 -14.45 -9.04 -4.33
N PHE A 87 -13.71 -9.34 -3.27
CA PHE A 87 -12.33 -9.82 -3.39
C PHE A 87 -12.20 -11.29 -3.82
N ASP A 88 -13.23 -12.12 -3.63
CA ASP A 88 -13.18 -13.57 -3.91
C ASP A 88 -11.96 -14.23 -3.24
N ALA A 89 -11.84 -14.02 -1.92
CA ALA A 89 -10.64 -14.34 -1.15
C ALA A 89 -10.26 -15.84 -1.17
N GLU A 90 -11.23 -16.73 -1.43
CA GLU A 90 -10.98 -18.17 -1.59
C GLU A 90 -10.17 -18.47 -2.85
N ARG A 91 -10.46 -17.80 -3.96
CA ARG A 91 -9.76 -17.98 -5.23
C ARG A 91 -8.53 -17.08 -5.34
N PHE A 92 -8.60 -15.89 -4.78
CA PHE A 92 -7.55 -14.87 -4.84
C PHE A 92 -7.14 -14.45 -3.43
N PRO A 93 -6.41 -15.31 -2.69
CA PRO A 93 -6.08 -15.06 -1.28
C PRO A 93 -5.13 -13.89 -1.07
N ARG A 94 -4.46 -13.42 -2.13
CA ARG A 94 -3.48 -12.35 -2.05
C ARG A 94 -3.76 -11.23 -3.04
N MET A 95 -3.56 -10.01 -2.57
CA MET A 95 -3.43 -8.80 -3.38
C MET A 95 -1.95 -8.38 -3.31
N THR A 96 -1.38 -7.90 -4.44
CA THR A 96 0.04 -7.56 -4.49
C THR A 96 0.27 -6.21 -5.15
N PHE A 97 1.32 -5.53 -4.70
CA PHE A 97 1.83 -4.33 -5.36
C PHE A 97 3.33 -4.51 -5.60
N ARG A 98 3.79 -4.20 -6.82
CA ARG A 98 5.21 -4.22 -7.17
C ARG A 98 5.58 -2.91 -7.83
N SER A 99 6.48 -2.16 -7.22
CA SER A 99 6.95 -0.90 -7.80
C SER A 99 7.69 -1.13 -9.11
N THR A 100 7.43 -0.26 -10.08
CA THR A 100 8.12 -0.21 -11.37
C THR A 100 9.00 1.03 -11.49
N ARG A 101 8.68 2.08 -10.70
CA ARG A 101 9.41 3.34 -10.71
C ARG A 101 9.24 4.10 -9.41
N VAL A 102 10.35 4.72 -8.96
CA VAL A 102 10.38 5.62 -7.80
C VAL A 102 10.96 6.95 -8.24
N GLU A 103 10.21 8.02 -8.11
CA GLU A 103 10.62 9.36 -8.55
C GLU A 103 10.49 10.38 -7.42
N PRO A 104 11.45 11.31 -7.30
CA PRO A 104 11.31 12.43 -6.37
C PRO A 104 10.31 13.44 -6.94
N VAL A 105 9.38 13.90 -6.12
CA VAL A 105 8.43 14.99 -6.47
C VAL A 105 8.93 16.30 -5.88
N ARG A 106 9.32 16.27 -4.61
CA ARG A 106 9.96 17.36 -3.85
C ARG A 106 10.66 16.74 -2.64
N GLU A 107 11.34 17.56 -1.85
CA GLU A 107 12.00 17.08 -0.64
C GLU A 107 11.01 16.33 0.27
N GLY A 108 11.39 15.11 0.66
CA GLY A 108 10.57 14.21 1.47
C GLY A 108 9.33 13.62 0.78
N ARG A 109 9.08 13.92 -0.52
CA ARG A 109 7.94 13.36 -1.27
C ARG A 109 8.36 12.65 -2.54
N TYR A 110 7.74 11.49 -2.76
CA TYR A 110 8.07 10.58 -3.84
C TYR A 110 6.81 10.07 -4.51
N ALA A 111 6.87 9.89 -5.84
CA ALA A 111 5.88 9.14 -6.60
C ALA A 111 6.39 7.71 -6.78
N VAL A 112 5.69 6.75 -6.20
CA VAL A 112 6.01 5.33 -6.35
C VAL A 112 4.96 4.70 -7.26
N THR A 113 5.32 4.53 -8.53
CA THR A 113 4.47 3.86 -9.51
C THR A 113 4.75 2.37 -9.49
N GLY A 114 3.70 1.57 -9.57
CA GLY A 114 3.82 0.11 -9.57
C GLY A 114 2.56 -0.58 -10.05
N ASP A 115 2.67 -1.87 -10.25
CA ASP A 115 1.59 -2.76 -10.68
C ASP A 115 0.84 -3.27 -9.45
N LEU A 116 -0.42 -2.87 -9.32
CA LEU A 116 -1.35 -3.37 -8.30
C LEU A 116 -2.19 -4.50 -8.90
N THR A 117 -2.10 -5.68 -8.29
CA THR A 117 -2.92 -6.84 -8.67
C THR A 117 -3.97 -7.08 -7.60
N ILE A 118 -5.25 -7.03 -7.99
CA ILE A 118 -6.40 -7.45 -7.17
C ILE A 118 -7.15 -8.50 -7.96
N ARG A 119 -7.41 -9.66 -7.35
CA ARG A 119 -7.93 -10.85 -8.03
C ARG A 119 -6.97 -11.25 -9.16
N ASP A 120 -7.47 -11.32 -10.40
CA ASP A 120 -6.72 -11.65 -11.62
C ASP A 120 -6.43 -10.44 -12.51
N GLN A 121 -6.71 -9.22 -12.05
CA GLN A 121 -6.50 -7.98 -12.79
C GLN A 121 -5.30 -7.22 -12.23
N THR A 122 -4.45 -6.72 -13.13
CA THR A 122 -3.27 -5.92 -12.78
C THR A 122 -3.31 -4.58 -13.51
N HIS A 123 -3.23 -3.50 -12.76
CA HIS A 123 -3.23 -2.15 -13.31
C HIS A 123 -2.15 -1.30 -12.62
N PRO A 124 -1.57 -0.32 -13.33
CA PRO A 124 -0.61 0.60 -12.75
C PRO A 124 -1.29 1.56 -11.78
N VAL A 125 -0.68 1.74 -10.61
CA VAL A 125 -1.08 2.72 -9.59
C VAL A 125 0.14 3.53 -9.18
N THR A 126 -0.05 4.82 -8.96
CA THR A 126 0.99 5.68 -8.39
C THR A 126 0.60 6.08 -6.97
N LEU A 127 1.45 5.72 -6.02
CA LEU A 127 1.35 6.15 -4.62
C LEU A 127 2.06 7.50 -4.46
N ASP A 128 1.40 8.47 -3.85
CA ASP A 128 2.03 9.68 -3.33
C ASP A 128 2.59 9.35 -1.95
N VAL A 129 3.91 9.24 -1.85
CA VAL A 129 4.61 8.81 -0.64
C VAL A 129 5.30 9.99 0.00
N GLU A 130 5.07 10.19 1.29
CA GLU A 130 5.75 11.18 2.13
C GLU A 130 6.64 10.48 3.16
N TYR A 131 7.93 10.81 3.15
CA TYR A 131 8.87 10.42 4.19
C TYR A 131 8.77 11.40 5.35
N LEU A 132 8.35 10.90 6.51
CA LEU A 132 8.08 11.70 7.70
C LEU A 132 9.29 11.81 8.65
N GLY A 133 10.32 11.01 8.40
CA GLY A 133 11.54 11.02 9.19
C GLY A 133 12.00 9.63 9.61
N SER A 134 13.12 9.57 10.30
CA SER A 134 13.63 8.34 10.89
C SER A 134 14.22 8.61 12.27
N GLU A 135 14.01 7.65 13.17
CA GLU A 135 14.50 7.71 14.54
C GLU A 135 15.17 6.38 14.93
N LYS A 136 16.07 6.46 15.87
CA LYS A 136 16.67 5.26 16.44
C LYS A 136 15.82 4.77 17.59
N THR A 137 15.32 3.56 17.47
CA THR A 137 14.52 2.93 18.52
C THR A 137 15.34 2.68 19.79
N PRO A 138 14.71 2.54 20.97
CA PRO A 138 15.43 2.21 22.21
C PRO A 138 16.24 0.90 22.13
N TRP A 139 15.90 0.02 21.20
CA TRP A 139 16.60 -1.24 20.94
C TRP A 139 17.76 -1.10 19.95
N GLY A 140 18.02 0.12 19.47
CA GLY A 140 19.15 0.42 18.59
C GLY A 140 18.87 0.24 17.09
N THR A 141 17.66 -0.15 16.71
CA THR A 141 17.24 -0.28 15.30
C THR A 141 16.86 1.10 14.75
N GLN A 142 17.23 1.37 13.50
CA GLN A 142 16.73 2.56 12.78
C GLN A 142 15.34 2.26 12.25
N ALA A 143 14.36 3.04 12.67
CA ALA A 143 13.01 3.01 12.12
C ALA A 143 12.75 4.25 11.29
N ALA A 144 12.07 4.12 10.17
CA ALA A 144 11.63 5.24 9.34
C ALA A 144 10.11 5.19 9.17
N VAL A 145 9.50 6.36 9.20
CA VAL A 145 8.05 6.51 9.08
C VAL A 145 7.72 7.11 7.73
N VAL A 146 6.79 6.48 7.03
CA VAL A 146 6.27 6.95 5.75
C VAL A 146 4.74 6.94 5.77
N SER A 147 4.12 7.91 5.11
CA SER A 147 2.72 7.82 4.73
C SER A 147 2.59 7.72 3.22
N ALA A 148 1.56 7.05 2.74
CA ALA A 148 1.29 6.95 1.31
C ALA A 148 -0.21 7.02 1.04
N ALA A 149 -0.59 7.62 -0.09
CA ALA A 149 -1.97 7.73 -0.51
C ALA A 149 -2.09 7.51 -2.02
N ALA A 150 -3.24 6.97 -2.43
CA ALA A 150 -3.65 6.91 -3.83
C ALA A 150 -5.17 6.90 -3.92
N GLU A 151 -5.70 7.13 -5.11
CA GLU A 151 -7.10 6.90 -5.44
C GLU A 151 -7.18 5.95 -6.62
N ILE A 152 -8.03 4.92 -6.52
CA ILE A 152 -8.27 3.93 -7.56
C ILE A 152 -9.77 3.83 -7.87
N ASP A 153 -10.11 3.40 -9.08
CA ASP A 153 -11.47 2.95 -9.40
C ASP A 153 -11.52 1.42 -9.23
N ARG A 154 -12.28 0.93 -8.26
CA ARG A 154 -12.36 -0.52 -7.95
C ARG A 154 -12.90 -1.35 -9.11
N GLU A 155 -13.66 -0.74 -10.02
CA GLU A 155 -14.24 -1.44 -11.18
C GLU A 155 -13.16 -1.82 -12.20
N ASP A 156 -12.00 -1.14 -12.22
CA ASP A 156 -10.86 -1.53 -13.07
C ASP A 156 -10.36 -2.94 -12.72
N TRP A 157 -10.51 -3.38 -11.46
CA TRP A 157 -10.19 -4.73 -11.00
C TRP A 157 -11.38 -5.68 -10.98
N GLY A 158 -12.50 -5.33 -11.66
CA GLY A 158 -13.67 -6.18 -11.72
C GLY A 158 -14.50 -6.26 -10.43
N LEU A 159 -14.27 -5.37 -9.44
CA LEU A 159 -15.08 -5.28 -8.23
C LEU A 159 -16.30 -4.39 -8.51
N THR A 160 -17.24 -4.90 -9.29
CA THR A 160 -18.36 -4.14 -9.86
C THR A 160 -19.64 -4.20 -9.04
N TRP A 161 -19.72 -5.09 -8.03
CA TRP A 161 -20.94 -5.20 -7.22
C TRP A 161 -21.43 -3.85 -6.68
N ASN A 162 -22.73 -3.59 -6.84
CA ASN A 162 -23.35 -2.38 -6.33
C ASN A 162 -24.88 -2.55 -6.26
N VAL A 163 -25.54 -1.64 -5.61
CA VAL A 163 -27.00 -1.52 -5.58
C VAL A 163 -27.38 -0.12 -6.05
N ALA A 164 -28.26 -0.04 -7.06
CA ALA A 164 -28.85 1.22 -7.50
C ALA A 164 -29.84 1.73 -6.45
N LEU A 165 -29.81 3.02 -6.19
CA LEU A 165 -30.71 3.66 -5.24
C LEU A 165 -31.93 4.25 -5.95
N GLU A 166 -33.11 4.17 -5.34
CA GLU A 166 -34.35 4.76 -5.88
C GLU A 166 -34.24 6.28 -6.08
N SER A 167 -33.45 6.94 -5.22
CA SER A 167 -33.17 8.39 -5.31
C SER A 167 -32.14 8.75 -6.40
N GLY A 168 -31.66 7.77 -7.15
CA GLY A 168 -30.52 7.88 -8.07
C GLY A 168 -29.19 7.73 -7.37
N GLY A 169 -28.18 7.26 -8.12
CA GLY A 169 -26.85 6.97 -7.61
C GLY A 169 -26.66 5.51 -7.20
N VAL A 170 -25.61 5.24 -6.43
CA VAL A 170 -25.18 3.89 -6.06
C VAL A 170 -24.86 3.79 -4.58
N LEU A 171 -24.98 2.56 -4.04
CA LEU A 171 -24.77 2.28 -2.62
C LEU A 171 -23.30 2.49 -2.20
N VAL A 172 -22.35 2.05 -3.04
CA VAL A 172 -20.91 2.13 -2.76
C VAL A 172 -20.20 2.86 -3.88
N SER A 173 -19.30 3.79 -3.54
CA SER A 173 -18.51 4.54 -4.52
C SER A 173 -17.62 3.62 -5.35
N LYS A 174 -17.37 4.00 -6.61
CA LYS A 174 -16.37 3.37 -7.47
C LYS A 174 -14.96 3.74 -7.02
N ARG A 175 -14.77 5.02 -6.69
CA ARG A 175 -13.49 5.54 -6.22
C ARG A 175 -13.23 5.12 -4.78
N ILE A 176 -12.06 4.55 -4.57
CA ILE A 176 -11.54 4.09 -3.29
C ILE A 176 -10.27 4.88 -3.01
N GLN A 177 -10.19 5.51 -1.85
CA GLN A 177 -8.96 6.13 -1.37
C GLN A 177 -8.15 5.07 -0.61
N LEU A 178 -6.88 4.95 -0.93
CA LEU A 178 -5.90 4.15 -0.20
C LEU A 178 -5.18 5.08 0.78
N GLU A 179 -5.07 4.64 2.02
CA GLU A 179 -4.41 5.38 3.11
C GLU A 179 -3.44 4.40 3.80
N ILE A 180 -2.14 4.68 3.72
CA ILE A 180 -1.10 3.82 4.27
C ILE A 180 -0.24 4.66 5.21
N ASP A 181 -0.08 4.20 6.44
CA ASP A 181 0.93 4.68 7.38
C ASP A 181 1.80 3.50 7.76
N ALA A 182 3.11 3.62 7.58
CA ALA A 182 4.00 2.51 7.77
C ALA A 182 5.29 2.92 8.50
N GLU A 183 5.67 2.08 9.44
CA GLU A 183 7.01 2.07 10.00
C GLU A 183 7.84 1.00 9.31
N ILE A 184 9.01 1.39 8.80
CA ILE A 184 9.94 0.48 8.13
C ILE A 184 11.24 0.41 8.91
N VAL A 185 11.74 -0.79 9.09
CA VAL A 185 12.97 -1.08 9.85
C VAL A 185 13.96 -1.82 8.96
N ALA A 186 15.24 -1.61 9.19
CA ALA A 186 16.26 -2.40 8.49
C ALA A 186 15.99 -3.89 8.73
N ALA A 187 15.91 -4.67 7.66
CA ALA A 187 15.75 -6.11 7.78
C ALA A 187 16.97 -6.69 8.50
N SER A 188 16.70 -7.49 9.54
CA SER A 188 17.79 -8.27 10.14
C SER A 188 18.35 -9.22 9.08
N PRO A 189 19.66 -9.39 8.96
CA PRO A 189 20.19 -10.40 8.06
C PRO A 189 19.59 -11.75 8.47
N GLU A 190 18.88 -12.36 7.53
CA GLU A 190 18.28 -13.68 7.72
C GLU A 190 19.37 -14.64 8.15
N ALA A 191 19.22 -15.24 9.34
CA ALA A 191 20.14 -16.28 9.75
C ALA A 191 20.10 -17.39 8.68
N PRO A 192 21.24 -17.87 8.17
CA PRO A 192 21.25 -18.91 7.15
C PRO A 192 20.41 -20.09 7.66
N ALA A 193 19.46 -20.53 6.82
CA ALA A 193 18.66 -21.71 7.12
C ALA A 193 19.60 -22.89 7.41
N ALA A 194 19.48 -23.46 8.61
CA ALA A 194 20.25 -24.60 9.06
C ALA A 194 19.78 -25.89 8.40
#